data_ce4f3604d63990b29f85145fbedd5f9a
#
_entry.id   ce4f3604d63990b29f85145fbedd5f9a
#
_cell.length_a   1.000
_cell.length_b   1.000
_cell.length_c   1.000
_cell.angle_alpha   90.00
_cell.angle_beta   90.00
_cell.angle_gamma   90.00
#
_symmetry.space_group_name_H-M   'P 1'
#
loop_
_entity.id
_entity.type
_entity.pdbx_description
1 polymer ?
#
loop_
_entity_poly.entity_id
_entity_poly.type
_entity_poly.pdbx_seq_one_letter_code
_entity_poly.pdbx_strand_id
1 'polypeptide(L)'
;MCSHVKRIPCFPRLCKCALVTGIKIRYTEKMSELIQPKVLKGFRDFLPCDEIRRALLIETVTNVFRNAGFVPIDTPALEYSEVLLRKSNGETEKQVFRFNDNGGRDIALRFDLTVPFARFIAEHYSELYFPFKRYHIAKVWRGEKPQAGRYREFIQCDFDSVGSDCAYTDFEILKVMYSALKALGVTNFRIHISHRGVFNRFLDRLELKNKSEDILRIVDKLAKIGKESVIEQLAEIAGAEKAEKIVQYGSGLSADSDFETILAHIEALAGGAAPDTARLREVYQLLCDAGIAGNFVLDPSITRGLDYYTGIVYETFLTDLPQLGSVCSGGRYDNLTGLYMKDTVSGVGASIGLDRLLAGLEQLGIVSKEAGFIDAIVFYEKGNSIRRNSAAASYLEQCGCRVEVFPEPKKIQQQYGYAEKKGIDWGLFIEPLPEGSDSNSEPDGVSVSLALQNCAEMPVRLKHLPSRTETHLLLKDVPASLKGGKK
;
A
#
# COMPACT_ATOMS: atom_id res chain seq x y z
N MET A 1 -15.76 -37.96 -9.02
CA MET A 1 -17.21 -37.95 -9.22
C MET A 1 -17.61 -36.50 -9.38
N CYS A 2 -17.74 -36.11 -10.57
CA CYS A 2 -18.90 -35.63 -11.37
C CYS A 2 -19.44 -34.31 -10.86
N SER A 3 -19.12 -33.22 -11.55
CA SER A 3 -19.74 -32.65 -12.75
C SER A 3 -21.14 -32.04 -12.51
N HIS A 4 -21.23 -30.73 -12.74
CA HIS A 4 -22.41 -30.15 -13.41
C HIS A 4 -22.09 -28.72 -13.87
N VAL A 5 -21.57 -28.59 -15.07
CA VAL A 5 -21.59 -27.34 -15.83
C VAL A 5 -22.90 -27.30 -16.60
N LYS A 6 -23.80 -26.38 -16.26
CA LYS A 6 -25.02 -26.13 -17.04
C LYS A 6 -24.70 -25.34 -18.31
N ARG A 7 -24.89 -25.93 -19.45
CA ARG A 7 -24.88 -25.30 -20.78
C ARG A 7 -26.11 -24.41 -20.94
N ILE A 8 -25.89 -23.17 -21.35
CA ILE A 8 -26.95 -22.27 -21.84
C ILE A 8 -27.21 -22.57 -23.32
N PRO A 9 -28.44 -22.78 -23.75
CA PRO A 9 -28.74 -23.05 -25.18
C PRO A 9 -28.80 -21.73 -25.95
N CYS A 10 -28.01 -21.64 -27.02
CA CYS A 10 -28.13 -20.63 -28.07
C CYS A 10 -29.27 -21.00 -29.04
N PHE A 11 -30.23 -20.13 -29.21
CA PHE A 11 -31.26 -20.25 -30.25
C PHE A 11 -30.77 -19.63 -31.58
N PRO A 12 -30.87 -20.31 -32.72
CA PRO A 12 -30.63 -19.70 -34.01
C PRO A 12 -31.94 -19.10 -34.57
N ARG A 13 -31.93 -17.80 -34.87
CA ARG A 13 -32.96 -17.20 -35.72
C ARG A 13 -32.65 -17.49 -37.17
N LEU A 14 -33.49 -18.33 -37.79
CA LEU A 14 -33.55 -18.54 -39.22
C LEU A 14 -34.15 -17.30 -39.90
N CYS A 15 -33.38 -16.68 -40.78
CA CYS A 15 -33.91 -15.77 -41.80
C CYS A 15 -34.06 -16.54 -43.09
N LYS A 16 -35.33 -16.76 -43.54
CA LYS A 16 -35.65 -17.30 -44.87
C LYS A 16 -35.71 -16.13 -45.83
N CYS A 17 -34.83 -16.08 -46.82
CA CYS A 17 -35.17 -15.50 -48.11
C CYS A 17 -34.16 -15.91 -49.22
N ALA A 18 -34.74 -16.35 -50.35
CA ALA A 18 -34.24 -16.39 -51.72
C ALA A 18 -33.23 -17.48 -52.10
N LEU A 19 -33.77 -18.53 -52.61
CA LEU A 19 -33.17 -19.37 -53.65
C LEU A 19 -33.07 -18.59 -54.99
N VAL A 20 -31.85 -18.33 -55.48
CA VAL A 20 -31.54 -18.31 -56.95
C VAL A 20 -30.02 -18.45 -57.10
N THR A 21 -29.62 -19.40 -57.98
CA THR A 21 -28.30 -19.65 -58.58
C THR A 21 -27.19 -20.25 -57.70
N GLY A 22 -26.81 -21.45 -58.14
CA GLY A 22 -25.86 -22.39 -57.54
C GLY A 22 -24.40 -21.92 -57.42
N ILE A 23 -24.12 -20.99 -56.51
CA ILE A 23 -22.76 -20.72 -56.04
C ILE A 23 -22.72 -21.13 -54.57
N LYS A 24 -22.13 -22.29 -54.26
CA LYS A 24 -21.75 -22.66 -52.90
C LYS A 24 -20.65 -21.74 -52.41
N ILE A 25 -21.02 -20.56 -51.85
CA ILE A 25 -20.09 -19.78 -51.05
C ILE A 25 -19.90 -20.55 -49.75
N ARG A 26 -18.80 -21.27 -49.64
CA ARG A 26 -18.34 -21.76 -48.33
C ARG A 26 -17.92 -20.53 -47.50
N TYR A 27 -18.82 -20.01 -46.70
CA TYR A 27 -18.44 -19.18 -45.59
C TYR A 27 -17.70 -20.09 -44.59
N THR A 28 -16.40 -20.14 -44.68
CA THR A 28 -15.58 -20.52 -43.53
C THR A 28 -15.65 -19.33 -42.55
N GLU A 29 -16.66 -19.28 -41.70
CA GLU A 29 -16.58 -18.50 -40.48
C GLU A 29 -15.38 -19.03 -39.72
N LYS A 30 -14.25 -18.30 -39.79
CA LYS A 30 -13.23 -18.38 -38.77
C LYS A 30 -13.94 -17.93 -37.51
N MET A 31 -14.44 -18.87 -36.68
CA MET A 31 -14.72 -18.61 -35.31
C MET A 31 -13.41 -18.06 -34.74
N SER A 32 -13.35 -16.77 -34.44
CA SER A 32 -12.21 -16.19 -33.73
C SER A 32 -12.13 -16.95 -32.40
N GLU A 33 -11.07 -17.73 -32.21
CA GLU A 33 -10.83 -18.36 -30.92
C GLU A 33 -10.82 -17.24 -29.87
N LEU A 34 -11.74 -17.32 -28.92
CA LEU A 34 -11.81 -16.36 -27.83
C LEU A 34 -10.49 -16.43 -27.04
N ILE A 35 -9.89 -15.28 -26.84
CA ILE A 35 -8.69 -15.17 -26.01
C ILE A 35 -9.06 -15.51 -24.57
N GLN A 36 -8.34 -16.43 -23.97
CA GLN A 36 -8.54 -16.78 -22.57
C GLN A 36 -8.14 -15.59 -21.67
N PRO A 37 -9.05 -15.02 -20.87
CA PRO A 37 -8.73 -13.93 -19.95
C PRO A 37 -7.90 -14.48 -18.78
N LYS A 38 -6.61 -14.16 -18.76
CA LYS A 38 -5.68 -14.55 -17.67
C LYS A 38 -4.68 -13.46 -17.39
N VAL A 39 -4.30 -13.33 -16.13
CA VAL A 39 -3.30 -12.39 -15.65
C VAL A 39 -1.91 -13.05 -15.65
N LEU A 40 -0.86 -12.28 -15.82
CA LEU A 40 0.52 -12.75 -15.74
C LEU A 40 0.84 -13.29 -14.35
N LYS A 41 1.69 -14.32 -14.28
CA LYS A 41 2.12 -14.90 -12.99
C LYS A 41 2.83 -13.86 -12.12
N GLY A 42 2.31 -13.68 -10.89
CA GLY A 42 2.84 -12.70 -9.93
C GLY A 42 2.21 -11.31 -10.03
N PHE A 43 1.29 -11.12 -10.99
CA PHE A 43 0.41 -9.95 -11.10
C PHE A 43 -1.00 -10.35 -10.66
N ARG A 44 -1.83 -9.40 -10.31
CA ARG A 44 -3.23 -9.65 -9.94
C ARG A 44 -4.14 -8.49 -10.30
N ASP A 45 -5.41 -8.80 -10.55
CA ASP A 45 -6.49 -7.82 -10.54
C ASP A 45 -6.95 -7.60 -9.10
N PHE A 46 -7.40 -6.40 -8.80
CA PHE A 46 -8.05 -6.07 -7.53
C PHE A 46 -9.54 -5.92 -7.77
N LEU A 47 -10.34 -6.73 -7.11
CA LEU A 47 -11.78 -6.55 -7.12
C LEU A 47 -12.19 -5.30 -6.33
N PRO A 48 -13.40 -4.75 -6.55
CA PRO A 48 -13.81 -3.48 -5.92
C PRO A 48 -13.58 -3.42 -4.41
N CYS A 49 -13.95 -4.46 -3.67
CA CYS A 49 -13.74 -4.49 -2.21
C CYS A 49 -12.26 -4.43 -1.82
N ASP A 50 -11.38 -5.10 -2.56
CA ASP A 50 -9.94 -5.09 -2.31
C ASP A 50 -9.36 -3.71 -2.62
N GLU A 51 -9.76 -3.11 -3.73
CA GLU A 51 -9.27 -1.79 -4.14
C GLU A 51 -9.79 -0.67 -3.24
N ILE A 52 -11.03 -0.77 -2.72
CA ILE A 52 -11.56 0.15 -1.72
C ILE A 52 -10.68 0.11 -0.45
N ARG A 53 -10.32 -1.08 0.05
CA ARG A 53 -9.45 -1.22 1.21
C ARG A 53 -8.07 -0.58 0.97
N ARG A 54 -7.50 -0.82 -0.21
CA ARG A 54 -6.22 -0.20 -0.60
C ARG A 54 -6.32 1.33 -0.64
N ALA A 55 -7.39 1.86 -1.23
CA ALA A 55 -7.62 3.30 -1.30
C ALA A 55 -7.73 3.93 0.10
N LEU A 56 -8.45 3.30 1.03
CA LEU A 56 -8.58 3.77 2.41
C LEU A 56 -7.24 3.75 3.17
N LEU A 57 -6.42 2.71 2.97
CA LEU A 57 -5.07 2.67 3.54
C LEU A 57 -4.19 3.78 2.97
N ILE A 58 -4.22 3.98 1.65
CA ILE A 58 -3.47 5.04 0.97
C ILE A 58 -3.90 6.42 1.50
N GLU A 59 -5.19 6.66 1.64
CA GLU A 59 -5.72 7.92 2.20
C GLU A 59 -5.20 8.15 3.63
N THR A 60 -5.25 7.12 4.46
CA THR A 60 -4.78 7.20 5.85
C THR A 60 -3.30 7.55 5.93
N VAL A 61 -2.44 6.84 5.21
CA VAL A 61 -0.99 7.13 5.24
C VAL A 61 -0.67 8.47 4.58
N THR A 62 -1.38 8.85 3.53
CA THR A 62 -1.24 10.15 2.86
C THR A 62 -1.53 11.30 3.83
N ASN A 63 -2.57 11.19 4.64
CA ASN A 63 -2.90 12.19 5.64
C ASN A 63 -1.80 12.32 6.71
N VAL A 64 -1.19 11.20 7.13
CA VAL A 64 -0.04 11.23 8.06
C VAL A 64 1.15 11.97 7.43
N PHE A 65 1.48 11.68 6.16
CA PHE A 65 2.57 12.33 5.46
C PHE A 65 2.34 13.84 5.32
N ARG A 66 1.15 14.25 4.90
CA ARG A 66 0.77 15.67 4.78
C ARG A 66 0.83 16.41 6.12
N ASN A 67 0.34 15.79 7.20
CA ASN A 67 0.39 16.35 8.54
C ASN A 67 1.83 16.51 9.06
N ALA A 68 2.78 15.72 8.57
CA ALA A 68 4.21 15.86 8.84
C ALA A 68 4.93 16.80 7.85
N GLY A 69 4.20 17.47 6.95
CA GLY A 69 4.74 18.47 6.01
C GLY A 69 5.42 17.86 4.77
N PHE A 70 5.13 16.60 4.43
CA PHE A 70 5.60 16.00 3.19
C PHE A 70 4.68 16.38 2.03
N VAL A 71 5.28 16.66 0.86
CA VAL A 71 4.55 17.02 -0.36
C VAL A 71 4.58 15.89 -1.39
N PRO A 72 3.53 15.73 -2.21
CA PRO A 72 3.51 14.69 -3.23
C PRO A 72 4.44 15.01 -4.39
N ILE A 73 5.07 13.97 -4.92
CA ILE A 73 5.73 13.98 -6.23
C ILE A 73 5.31 12.75 -7.03
N ASP A 74 5.58 12.75 -8.33
CA ASP A 74 5.51 11.58 -9.19
C ASP A 74 6.72 11.53 -10.12
N THR A 75 7.15 10.34 -10.51
CA THR A 75 8.20 10.09 -11.49
C THR A 75 7.72 9.04 -12.50
N PRO A 76 8.25 9.00 -13.73
CA PRO A 76 7.86 8.01 -14.70
C PRO A 76 8.02 6.57 -14.19
N ALA A 77 7.11 5.68 -14.59
CA ALA A 77 7.22 4.24 -14.31
C ALA A 77 8.35 3.57 -15.09
N LEU A 78 8.71 4.14 -16.24
CA LEU A 78 9.81 3.72 -17.09
C LEU A 78 10.96 4.70 -16.96
N GLU A 79 12.15 4.18 -16.76
CA GLU A 79 13.41 4.92 -16.72
C GLU A 79 14.39 4.30 -17.72
N TYR A 80 15.42 5.03 -18.10
CA TYR A 80 16.56 4.44 -18.78
C TYR A 80 17.20 3.37 -17.88
N SER A 81 17.56 2.22 -18.45
CA SER A 81 18.16 1.12 -17.68
C SER A 81 19.41 1.55 -16.91
N GLU A 82 20.20 2.47 -17.46
CA GLU A 82 21.38 3.02 -16.79
C GLU A 82 21.05 3.79 -15.50
N VAL A 83 19.89 4.45 -15.42
CA VAL A 83 19.44 5.14 -14.22
C VAL A 83 19.20 4.16 -13.09
N LEU A 84 18.54 3.04 -13.38
CA LEU A 84 18.15 2.06 -12.38
C LEU A 84 19.25 1.10 -11.99
N LEU A 85 20.18 0.78 -12.91
CA LEU A 85 21.13 -0.33 -12.76
C LEU A 85 22.56 0.10 -12.45
N ARG A 86 22.91 1.40 -12.53
CA ARG A 86 24.29 1.86 -12.40
C ARG A 86 24.99 1.56 -11.07
N LYS A 87 24.22 1.44 -9.97
CA LYS A 87 24.70 1.02 -8.64
C LYS A 87 24.15 -0.34 -8.21
N SER A 88 23.42 -1.03 -9.07
CA SER A 88 22.85 -2.32 -8.70
C SER A 88 23.84 -3.45 -9.03
N ASN A 89 24.08 -4.28 -8.03
CA ASN A 89 24.89 -5.48 -8.19
C ASN A 89 24.01 -6.64 -8.65
N GLY A 90 24.45 -7.37 -9.66
CA GLY A 90 23.98 -8.62 -10.28
C GLY A 90 22.66 -9.30 -9.84
N GLU A 91 22.23 -9.20 -8.60
CA GLU A 91 20.96 -9.78 -8.13
C GLU A 91 19.77 -8.88 -8.42
N THR A 92 19.90 -7.57 -8.20
CA THR A 92 18.87 -6.57 -8.57
C THR A 92 18.67 -6.53 -10.07
N GLU A 93 19.75 -6.61 -10.84
CA GLU A 93 19.70 -6.62 -12.31
C GLU A 93 18.85 -7.78 -12.85
N LYS A 94 18.90 -8.94 -12.22
CA LYS A 94 18.09 -10.13 -12.60
C LYS A 94 16.60 -9.96 -12.28
N GLN A 95 16.23 -9.02 -11.43
CA GLN A 95 14.88 -8.79 -10.98
C GLN A 95 14.18 -7.62 -11.67
N VAL A 96 14.93 -6.80 -12.42
CA VAL A 96 14.39 -5.66 -13.15
C VAL A 96 13.72 -6.12 -14.46
N PHE A 97 12.54 -5.59 -14.75
CA PHE A 97 11.89 -5.75 -16.04
C PHE A 97 12.51 -4.78 -17.04
N ARG A 98 13.41 -5.27 -17.87
CA ARG A 98 14.21 -4.51 -18.86
C ARG A 98 13.84 -4.92 -20.28
N PHE A 99 13.73 -3.94 -21.18
CA PHE A 99 13.40 -4.16 -22.60
C PHE A 99 13.79 -2.93 -23.45
N ASN A 100 13.73 -3.10 -24.77
CA ASN A 100 13.90 -1.97 -25.67
C ASN A 100 12.54 -1.43 -26.08
N ASP A 101 12.39 -0.11 -26.12
CA ASP A 101 11.20 0.52 -26.67
C ASP A 101 11.19 0.51 -28.21
N ASN A 102 10.12 0.99 -28.83
CA ASN A 102 9.99 1.06 -30.28
C ASN A 102 11.05 1.97 -30.94
N GLY A 103 11.71 2.85 -30.19
CA GLY A 103 12.80 3.70 -30.65
C GLY A 103 14.20 3.08 -30.45
N GLY A 104 14.26 1.83 -29.94
CA GLY A 104 15.51 1.11 -29.66
C GLY A 104 16.21 1.55 -28.38
N ARG A 105 15.56 2.35 -27.50
CA ARG A 105 16.13 2.78 -26.23
C ARG A 105 16.04 1.66 -25.22
N ASP A 106 17.13 1.43 -24.48
CA ASP A 106 17.21 0.46 -23.39
C ASP A 106 16.54 1.06 -22.13
N ILE A 107 15.38 0.55 -21.77
CA ILE A 107 14.54 1.04 -20.70
C ILE A 107 14.15 -0.08 -19.75
N ALA A 108 13.74 0.31 -18.54
CA ALA A 108 13.29 -0.65 -17.55
C ALA A 108 12.15 -0.07 -16.68
N LEU A 109 11.32 -0.95 -16.13
CA LEU A 109 10.35 -0.60 -15.12
C LEU A 109 11.07 -0.36 -13.78
N ARG A 110 10.71 0.72 -13.09
CA ARG A 110 11.27 1.06 -11.77
C ARG A 110 11.01 -0.06 -10.77
N PHE A 111 12.04 -0.46 -10.02
CA PHE A 111 11.97 -1.51 -8.99
C PHE A 111 11.80 -0.94 -7.58
N ASP A 112 12.03 0.37 -7.40
CA ASP A 112 11.77 1.18 -6.22
C ASP A 112 11.39 2.61 -6.63
N LEU A 113 11.13 3.48 -5.65
CA LEU A 113 10.81 4.89 -5.87
C LEU A 113 11.97 5.83 -5.45
N THR A 114 13.05 5.29 -4.87
CA THR A 114 14.16 6.07 -4.34
C THR A 114 15.20 6.37 -5.42
N VAL A 115 15.54 5.40 -6.29
CA VAL A 115 16.47 5.63 -7.40
C VAL A 115 15.92 6.64 -8.41
N PRO A 116 14.66 6.54 -8.88
CA PRO A 116 14.04 7.60 -9.70
C PRO A 116 13.97 8.95 -8.98
N PHE A 117 13.77 8.96 -7.66
CA PHE A 117 13.79 10.19 -6.88
C PHE A 117 15.16 10.86 -6.86
N ALA A 118 16.26 10.11 -6.77
CA ALA A 118 17.58 10.68 -6.83
C ALA A 118 17.87 11.36 -8.18
N ARG A 119 17.42 10.77 -9.30
CA ARG A 119 17.46 11.42 -10.61
C ARG A 119 16.61 12.69 -10.63
N PHE A 120 15.39 12.62 -10.07
CA PHE A 120 14.48 13.78 -9.97
C PHE A 120 15.13 14.94 -9.19
N ILE A 121 15.75 14.67 -8.05
CA ILE A 121 16.46 15.70 -7.27
C ILE A 121 17.57 16.36 -8.11
N ALA A 122 18.36 15.56 -8.81
CA ALA A 122 19.48 16.08 -9.62
C ALA A 122 18.98 16.94 -10.79
N GLU A 123 17.91 16.53 -11.46
CA GLU A 123 17.32 17.25 -12.60
C GLU A 123 16.68 18.58 -12.18
N HIS A 124 16.00 18.60 -11.02
CA HIS A 124 15.21 19.76 -10.55
C HIS A 124 15.86 20.49 -9.36
N TYR A 125 17.15 20.28 -9.10
CA TYR A 125 17.85 20.78 -7.90
C TYR A 125 17.64 22.27 -7.67
N SER A 126 17.69 23.08 -8.73
CA SER A 126 17.51 24.53 -8.65
C SER A 126 16.06 24.99 -8.46
N GLU A 127 15.09 24.11 -8.67
CA GLU A 127 13.67 24.39 -8.51
C GLU A 127 13.13 23.99 -7.13
N LEU A 128 13.89 23.16 -6.39
CA LEU A 128 13.50 22.61 -5.11
C LEU A 128 14.03 23.47 -3.94
N TYR A 129 13.31 23.43 -2.84
CA TYR A 129 13.75 24.00 -1.57
C TYR A 129 14.26 22.92 -0.62
N PHE A 130 15.28 23.19 0.15
CA PHE A 130 15.87 22.24 1.09
C PHE A 130 15.78 22.71 2.54
N PRO A 131 15.54 21.79 3.53
CA PRO A 131 15.32 20.36 3.32
C PRO A 131 14.01 20.09 2.58
N PHE A 132 14.06 19.19 1.59
CA PHE A 132 12.92 18.81 0.77
C PHE A 132 12.31 17.50 1.28
N LYS A 133 11.04 17.57 1.72
CA LYS A 133 10.28 16.42 2.23
C LYS A 133 9.21 16.02 1.24
N ARG A 134 9.34 14.82 0.66
CA ARG A 134 8.38 14.31 -0.33
C ARG A 134 7.74 13.02 0.11
N TYR A 135 6.55 12.73 -0.39
CA TYR A 135 6.02 11.37 -0.46
C TYR A 135 5.68 10.99 -1.91
N HIS A 136 5.77 9.69 -2.21
CA HIS A 136 5.42 9.13 -3.50
C HIS A 136 4.76 7.76 -3.30
N ILE A 137 3.49 7.62 -3.75
CA ILE A 137 2.72 6.39 -3.62
C ILE A 137 2.47 5.86 -5.02
N ALA A 138 3.15 4.79 -5.39
CA ALA A 138 3.10 4.29 -6.75
C ALA A 138 3.47 2.82 -6.87
N LYS A 139 3.15 2.23 -8.02
CA LYS A 139 3.54 0.87 -8.38
C LYS A 139 5.02 0.78 -8.68
N VAL A 140 5.61 -0.34 -8.25
CA VAL A 140 6.96 -0.79 -8.60
C VAL A 140 6.92 -2.25 -9.06
N TRP A 141 7.96 -2.68 -9.77
CA TRP A 141 8.01 -4.00 -10.40
C TRP A 141 9.29 -4.75 -10.06
N ARG A 142 9.14 -5.98 -9.54
CA ARG A 142 10.26 -6.86 -9.22
C ARG A 142 10.02 -8.26 -9.74
N GLY A 143 10.96 -8.79 -10.54
CA GLY A 143 10.92 -10.12 -11.14
C GLY A 143 11.11 -11.28 -10.14
N GLU A 144 10.93 -11.04 -8.85
CA GLU A 144 11.07 -12.03 -7.78
C GLU A 144 10.10 -13.21 -7.92
N LYS A 145 10.42 -14.30 -7.23
CA LYS A 145 9.53 -15.45 -7.11
C LYS A 145 8.32 -15.05 -6.25
N PRO A 146 7.09 -15.11 -6.78
CA PRO A 146 5.89 -14.72 -6.02
C PRO A 146 5.67 -15.57 -4.78
N GLN A 147 5.26 -14.92 -3.68
CA GLN A 147 4.91 -15.54 -2.40
C GLN A 147 3.69 -14.82 -1.81
N ALA A 148 3.10 -15.34 -0.74
CA ALA A 148 2.02 -14.66 -0.04
C ALA A 148 2.45 -13.25 0.41
N GLY A 149 1.70 -12.22 0.00
CA GLY A 149 2.02 -10.81 0.23
C GLY A 149 3.20 -10.25 -0.59
N ARG A 150 3.80 -11.04 -1.48
CA ARG A 150 4.87 -10.61 -2.41
C ARG A 150 4.46 -10.84 -3.85
N TYR A 151 4.21 -9.76 -4.55
CA TYR A 151 3.83 -9.75 -5.96
C TYR A 151 4.95 -9.16 -6.80
N ARG A 152 4.89 -9.38 -8.13
CA ARG A 152 5.82 -8.77 -9.07
C ARG A 152 5.47 -7.33 -9.42
N GLU A 153 4.23 -6.94 -9.20
CA GLU A 153 3.72 -5.58 -9.24
C GLU A 153 3.06 -5.29 -7.89
N PHE A 154 3.49 -4.23 -7.19
CA PHE A 154 2.96 -3.85 -5.89
C PHE A 154 3.15 -2.35 -5.65
N ILE A 155 2.41 -1.79 -4.67
CA ILE A 155 2.53 -0.38 -4.32
C ILE A 155 3.52 -0.19 -3.17
N GLN A 156 4.41 0.78 -3.35
CA GLN A 156 5.20 1.38 -2.28
C GLN A 156 4.64 2.76 -1.91
N CYS A 157 4.58 3.04 -0.61
CA CYS A 157 4.28 4.36 -0.07
C CYS A 157 5.58 4.90 0.52
N ASP A 158 6.35 5.59 -0.29
CA ASP A 158 7.66 6.11 0.08
C ASP A 158 7.54 7.55 0.58
N PHE A 159 8.34 7.87 1.59
CA PHE A 159 8.48 9.23 2.10
C PHE A 159 9.93 9.48 2.51
N ASP A 160 10.49 10.61 2.08
CA ASP A 160 11.90 10.94 2.23
C ASP A 160 12.08 12.42 2.58
N SER A 161 13.15 12.70 3.32
CA SER A 161 13.68 14.03 3.58
C SER A 161 15.11 14.11 3.05
N VAL A 162 15.40 15.08 2.19
CA VAL A 162 16.73 15.28 1.58
C VAL A 162 17.24 16.69 1.81
N GLY A 163 18.55 16.85 1.81
CA GLY A 163 19.24 18.14 2.00
C GLY A 163 19.53 18.49 3.46
N SER A 164 19.39 17.52 4.38
CA SER A 164 19.79 17.69 5.77
C SER A 164 20.47 16.45 6.30
N ASP A 165 21.62 16.65 6.98
CA ASP A 165 22.34 15.59 7.68
C ASP A 165 22.38 15.86 9.19
N CYS A 166 21.22 15.66 9.86
CA CYS A 166 21.12 15.76 11.31
C CYS A 166 20.28 14.61 11.88
N ALA A 167 20.47 14.29 13.16
CA ALA A 167 19.75 13.21 13.84
C ALA A 167 18.24 13.45 13.87
N TYR A 168 17.81 14.71 13.87
CA TYR A 168 16.39 15.04 13.84
C TYR A 168 15.69 14.56 12.58
N THR A 169 16.33 14.60 11.40
CA THR A 169 15.73 14.08 10.17
C THR A 169 15.58 12.56 10.20
N ASP A 170 16.53 11.83 10.79
CA ASP A 170 16.39 10.38 11.00
C ASP A 170 15.23 10.07 11.95
N PHE A 171 15.16 10.78 13.07
CA PHE A 171 14.06 10.69 14.03
C PHE A 171 12.71 11.03 13.38
N GLU A 172 12.62 12.08 12.54
CA GLU A 172 11.37 12.49 11.89
C GLU A 172 10.81 11.37 11.01
N ILE A 173 11.64 10.70 10.22
CA ILE A 173 11.23 9.56 9.40
C ILE A 173 10.72 8.41 10.29
N LEU A 174 11.44 8.07 11.36
CA LEU A 174 11.01 7.02 12.29
C LEU A 174 9.67 7.37 12.98
N LYS A 175 9.47 8.63 13.37
CA LYS A 175 8.22 9.13 13.92
C LYS A 175 7.07 9.03 12.93
N VAL A 176 7.29 9.35 11.66
CA VAL A 176 6.27 9.23 10.62
C VAL A 176 5.90 7.78 10.36
N MET A 177 6.89 6.85 10.34
CA MET A 177 6.63 5.40 10.29
C MET A 177 5.73 4.95 11.44
N TYR A 178 6.09 5.30 12.65
CA TYR A 178 5.31 4.99 13.86
C TYR A 178 3.88 5.54 13.74
N SER A 179 3.74 6.81 13.35
CA SER A 179 2.45 7.48 13.23
C SER A 179 1.56 6.86 12.16
N ALA A 180 2.14 6.43 11.02
CA ALA A 180 1.41 5.76 9.95
C ALA A 180 0.83 4.41 10.42
N LEU A 181 1.62 3.59 11.11
CA LEU A 181 1.14 2.31 11.65
C LEU A 181 0.06 2.51 12.73
N LYS A 182 0.22 3.49 13.62
CA LYS A 182 -0.80 3.83 14.61
C LYS A 182 -2.10 4.32 13.98
N ALA A 183 -2.01 5.18 12.96
CA ALA A 183 -3.19 5.67 12.23
C ALA A 183 -3.94 4.53 11.50
N LEU A 184 -3.23 3.48 11.08
CA LEU A 184 -3.80 2.28 10.49
C LEU A 184 -4.37 1.30 11.51
N GLY A 185 -4.35 1.64 12.82
CA GLY A 185 -4.87 0.81 13.90
C GLY A 185 -3.92 -0.32 14.36
N VAL A 186 -2.67 -0.32 13.91
CA VAL A 186 -1.69 -1.32 14.35
C VAL A 186 -1.23 -0.99 15.77
N THR A 187 -1.44 -1.90 16.70
CA THR A 187 -1.04 -1.74 18.11
C THR A 187 0.29 -2.44 18.40
N ASN A 188 0.48 -3.64 17.87
CA ASN A 188 1.58 -4.53 18.18
C ASN A 188 2.60 -4.58 17.03
N PHE A 189 3.60 -3.72 17.09
CA PHE A 189 4.72 -3.69 16.14
C PHE A 189 6.01 -3.24 16.80
N ARG A 190 7.13 -3.61 16.19
CA ARG A 190 8.48 -3.17 16.55
C ARG A 190 9.18 -2.61 15.33
N ILE A 191 9.87 -1.48 15.53
CA ILE A 191 10.76 -0.88 14.56
C ILE A 191 12.18 -1.18 15.03
N HIS A 192 12.86 -2.03 14.29
CA HIS A 192 14.24 -2.40 14.53
C HIS A 192 15.14 -1.40 13.84
N ILE A 193 16.13 -0.89 14.55
CA ILE A 193 17.08 0.13 14.06
C ILE A 193 18.49 -0.45 14.11
N SER A 194 19.28 -0.14 13.10
CA SER A 194 20.72 -0.42 13.07
C SER A 194 21.46 0.75 12.40
N HIS A 195 22.79 0.69 12.35
CA HIS A 195 23.59 1.68 11.68
C HIS A 195 24.73 1.04 10.87
N ARG A 196 24.72 1.26 9.58
CA ARG A 196 25.67 0.65 8.64
C ARG A 196 27.13 1.05 8.91
N GLY A 197 27.34 2.29 9.35
CA GLY A 197 28.67 2.79 9.70
C GLY A 197 29.31 2.01 10.84
N VAL A 198 28.54 1.66 11.91
CA VAL A 198 29.05 0.88 13.05
C VAL A 198 29.49 -0.49 12.60
N PHE A 199 28.67 -1.18 11.80
CA PHE A 199 29.01 -2.49 11.24
C PHE A 199 30.23 -2.42 10.30
N ASN A 200 30.32 -1.40 9.46
CA ASN A 200 31.48 -1.21 8.56
C ASN A 200 32.79 -0.97 9.36
N ARG A 201 32.76 -0.19 10.45
CA ARG A 201 33.90 -0.02 11.35
C ARG A 201 34.31 -1.35 12.02
N PHE A 202 33.32 -2.15 12.44
CA PHE A 202 33.60 -3.47 12.97
C PHE A 202 34.26 -4.39 11.92
N LEU A 203 33.79 -4.39 10.67
CA LEU A 203 34.44 -5.14 9.58
C LEU A 203 35.83 -4.63 9.23
N ASP A 204 36.04 -3.30 9.31
CA ASP A 204 37.37 -2.69 9.07
C ASP A 204 38.39 -3.17 10.11
N ARG A 205 38.01 -3.28 11.38
CA ARG A 205 38.84 -3.88 12.44
C ARG A 205 39.18 -5.36 12.21
N LEU A 206 38.31 -6.07 11.51
CA LEU A 206 38.56 -7.46 11.11
C LEU A 206 39.32 -7.53 9.76
N GLU A 207 39.74 -6.40 9.19
CA GLU A 207 40.38 -6.32 7.87
C GLU A 207 39.51 -6.86 6.73
N LEU A 208 38.19 -6.68 6.84
CA LEU A 208 37.19 -7.20 5.91
C LEU A 208 36.40 -6.11 5.17
N LYS A 209 36.84 -4.86 5.23
CA LYS A 209 36.16 -3.71 4.60
C LYS A 209 35.81 -3.93 3.14
N ASN A 210 36.74 -4.48 2.38
CA ASN A 210 36.57 -4.73 0.94
C ASN A 210 35.59 -5.88 0.62
N LYS A 211 35.15 -6.63 1.64
CA LYS A 211 34.19 -7.75 1.54
C LYS A 211 32.85 -7.41 2.20
N SER A 212 32.65 -6.15 2.61
CA SER A 212 31.48 -5.70 3.37
C SER A 212 30.16 -6.06 2.71
N GLU A 213 30.03 -5.85 1.39
CA GLU A 213 28.78 -6.14 0.66
C GLU A 213 28.45 -7.63 0.64
N ASP A 214 29.44 -8.50 0.40
CA ASP A 214 29.22 -9.95 0.37
C ASP A 214 28.88 -10.49 1.76
N ILE A 215 29.56 -9.97 2.79
CA ILE A 215 29.27 -10.31 4.20
C ILE A 215 27.86 -9.88 4.58
N LEU A 216 27.46 -8.66 4.23
CA LEU A 216 26.11 -8.15 4.48
C LEU A 216 25.04 -9.05 3.84
N ARG A 217 25.26 -9.50 2.60
CA ARG A 217 24.32 -10.42 1.90
C ARG A 217 24.21 -11.79 2.58
N ILE A 218 25.27 -12.27 3.19
CA ILE A 218 25.25 -13.57 3.89
C ILE A 218 24.57 -13.42 5.25
N VAL A 219 24.95 -12.39 6.03
CA VAL A 219 24.35 -12.11 7.35
C VAL A 219 22.83 -11.90 7.23
N ASP A 220 22.38 -11.28 6.16
CA ASP A 220 20.95 -11.12 5.85
C ASP A 220 20.16 -12.44 5.79
N LYS A 221 20.80 -13.52 5.48
CA LYS A 221 20.16 -14.84 5.44
C LYS A 221 20.02 -15.48 6.82
N LEU A 222 20.59 -14.89 7.87
CA LEU A 222 20.65 -15.46 9.22
C LEU A 222 19.30 -15.98 9.72
N ALA A 223 18.26 -15.16 9.60
CA ALA A 223 16.91 -15.54 10.01
C ALA A 223 16.25 -16.61 9.13
N LYS A 224 16.78 -16.86 7.91
CA LYS A 224 16.22 -17.80 6.93
C LYS A 224 16.89 -19.17 6.94
N ILE A 225 18.23 -19.19 7.04
CA ILE A 225 19.01 -20.41 6.87
C ILE A 225 19.69 -20.87 8.17
N GLY A 226 19.58 -20.08 9.25
CA GLY A 226 20.16 -20.41 10.55
C GLY A 226 21.63 -20.01 10.70
N LYS A 227 22.10 -20.07 11.96
CA LYS A 227 23.41 -19.58 12.37
C LYS A 227 24.56 -20.40 11.79
N GLU A 228 24.43 -21.71 11.81
CA GLU A 228 25.45 -22.65 11.33
C GLU A 228 25.75 -22.45 9.85
N SER A 229 24.70 -22.41 9.02
CA SER A 229 24.84 -22.20 7.56
C SER A 229 25.39 -20.82 7.20
N VAL A 230 25.11 -19.81 8.01
CA VAL A 230 25.70 -18.46 7.82
C VAL A 230 27.17 -18.46 8.18
N ILE A 231 27.57 -19.10 9.28
CA ILE A 231 28.97 -19.24 9.68
C ILE A 231 29.77 -19.97 8.59
N GLU A 232 29.26 -21.05 8.02
CA GLU A 232 29.90 -21.78 6.93
C GLU A 232 30.14 -20.88 5.71
N GLN A 233 29.11 -20.15 5.24
CA GLN A 233 29.24 -19.24 4.10
C GLN A 233 30.20 -18.06 4.40
N LEU A 234 30.19 -17.52 5.62
CA LEU A 234 31.12 -16.47 6.02
C LEU A 234 32.54 -16.98 6.16
N ALA A 235 32.74 -18.23 6.58
CA ALA A 235 34.06 -18.82 6.72
C ALA A 235 34.82 -18.95 5.37
N GLU A 236 34.08 -19.19 4.29
CA GLU A 236 34.66 -19.20 2.92
C GLU A 236 35.25 -17.83 2.52
N ILE A 237 34.65 -16.74 3.04
CA ILE A 237 35.05 -15.36 2.69
C ILE A 237 36.06 -14.80 3.71
N ALA A 238 35.80 -15.01 5.01
CA ALA A 238 36.48 -14.33 6.11
C ALA A 238 37.39 -15.23 6.94
N GLY A 239 37.29 -16.56 6.81
CA GLY A 239 37.88 -17.53 7.70
C GLY A 239 37.01 -17.82 8.93
N ALA A 240 37.14 -18.99 9.55
CA ALA A 240 36.22 -19.47 10.59
C ALA A 240 36.15 -18.55 11.81
N GLU A 241 37.30 -18.08 12.33
CA GLU A 241 37.34 -17.22 13.52
C GLU A 241 36.63 -15.89 13.30
N LYS A 242 36.83 -15.24 12.13
CA LYS A 242 36.17 -13.97 11.81
C LYS A 242 34.69 -14.17 11.52
N ALA A 243 34.29 -15.31 10.93
CA ALA A 243 32.88 -15.66 10.69
C ALA A 243 32.07 -15.74 12.00
N GLU A 244 32.63 -16.39 13.04
CA GLU A 244 32.00 -16.46 14.35
C GLU A 244 31.82 -15.06 14.97
N LYS A 245 32.86 -14.20 14.90
CA LYS A 245 32.80 -12.81 15.39
C LYS A 245 31.73 -11.99 14.69
N ILE A 246 31.58 -12.17 13.37
CA ILE A 246 30.55 -11.47 12.59
C ILE A 246 29.15 -11.88 13.04
N VAL A 247 28.92 -13.17 13.25
CA VAL A 247 27.62 -13.64 13.74
C VAL A 247 27.36 -13.20 15.18
N GLN A 248 28.40 -13.19 16.04
CA GLN A 248 28.29 -12.69 17.41
C GLN A 248 27.94 -11.21 17.49
N TYR A 249 28.39 -10.37 16.54
CA TYR A 249 28.03 -8.96 16.47
C TYR A 249 26.50 -8.76 16.45
N GLY A 250 25.76 -9.57 15.69
CA GLY A 250 24.31 -9.51 15.57
C GLY A 250 23.52 -10.33 16.61
N SER A 251 24.16 -11.32 17.25
CA SER A 251 23.48 -12.28 18.13
C SER A 251 24.10 -12.43 19.53
N GLY A 252 25.03 -11.56 19.88
CA GLY A 252 25.82 -11.68 21.12
C GLY A 252 25.09 -11.29 22.41
N LEU A 253 23.88 -10.72 22.33
CA LEU A 253 23.11 -10.26 23.47
C LEU A 253 21.73 -10.92 23.54
N SER A 254 21.13 -10.88 24.74
CA SER A 254 19.74 -11.30 24.93
C SER A 254 18.77 -10.41 24.16
N ALA A 255 17.68 -11.01 23.65
CA ALA A 255 16.61 -10.27 22.99
C ALA A 255 15.91 -9.21 23.90
N ASP A 256 16.09 -9.35 25.23
CA ASP A 256 15.52 -8.43 26.22
C ASP A 256 16.50 -7.33 26.66
N SER A 257 17.70 -7.25 26.03
CA SER A 257 18.66 -6.20 26.34
C SER A 257 18.12 -4.83 25.93
N ASP A 258 18.36 -3.82 26.81
CA ASP A 258 17.98 -2.44 26.52
C ASP A 258 18.86 -1.81 25.44
N PHE A 259 18.42 -0.68 24.90
CA PHE A 259 19.08 0.02 23.79
C PHE A 259 20.54 0.38 24.11
N GLU A 260 20.82 0.95 25.32
CA GLU A 260 22.17 1.39 25.69
C GLU A 260 23.12 0.19 25.91
N THR A 261 22.62 -0.91 26.46
CA THR A 261 23.40 -2.14 26.63
C THR A 261 23.84 -2.69 25.27
N ILE A 262 22.91 -2.73 24.29
CA ILE A 262 23.24 -3.19 22.93
C ILE A 262 24.20 -2.21 22.27
N LEU A 263 23.98 -0.90 22.42
CA LEU A 263 24.82 0.13 21.83
C LEU A 263 26.26 0.05 22.37
N ALA A 264 26.42 -0.07 23.70
CA ALA A 264 27.74 -0.21 24.32
C ALA A 264 28.48 -1.47 23.83
N HIS A 265 27.75 -2.56 23.63
CA HIS A 265 28.33 -3.81 23.09
C HIS A 265 28.88 -3.61 21.68
N ILE A 266 28.07 -3.07 20.75
CA ILE A 266 28.52 -2.87 19.36
C ILE A 266 29.58 -1.78 19.27
N GLU A 267 29.55 -0.75 20.12
CA GLU A 267 30.65 0.25 20.26
C GLU A 267 31.97 -0.44 20.60
N ALA A 268 32.00 -1.30 21.61
CA ALA A 268 33.20 -2.01 22.02
C ALA A 268 33.74 -2.87 20.87
N LEU A 269 32.89 -3.60 20.16
CA LEU A 269 33.29 -4.42 19.01
C LEU A 269 33.79 -3.56 17.84
N ALA A 270 33.19 -2.40 17.61
CA ALA A 270 33.55 -1.49 16.51
C ALA A 270 34.72 -0.54 16.84
N GLY A 271 35.33 -0.64 18.03
CA GLY A 271 36.51 0.13 18.40
C GLY A 271 36.23 1.40 19.21
N GLY A 272 35.08 1.44 19.86
CA GLY A 272 34.67 2.52 20.74
C GLY A 272 33.67 3.52 20.15
N ALA A 273 33.31 4.52 20.94
CA ALA A 273 32.37 5.56 20.55
C ALA A 273 32.87 6.35 19.31
N ALA A 274 31.95 6.71 18.44
CA ALA A 274 32.22 7.44 17.21
C ALA A 274 30.97 8.22 16.76
N PRO A 275 31.03 9.06 15.73
CA PRO A 275 29.90 9.85 15.26
C PRO A 275 28.64 9.02 14.93
N ASP A 276 28.80 7.80 14.40
CA ASP A 276 27.71 6.89 14.06
C ASP A 276 26.94 6.38 15.30
N THR A 277 27.65 6.01 16.37
CA THR A 277 27.01 5.60 17.63
C THR A 277 26.46 6.79 18.42
N ALA A 278 27.13 7.95 18.36
CA ALA A 278 26.57 9.20 18.91
C ALA A 278 25.24 9.56 18.21
N ARG A 279 25.16 9.39 16.89
CA ARG A 279 23.95 9.58 16.10
C ARG A 279 22.81 8.67 16.54
N LEU A 280 23.10 7.39 16.74
CA LEU A 280 22.09 6.43 17.24
C LEU A 280 21.57 6.84 18.61
N ARG A 281 22.46 7.29 19.51
CA ARG A 281 22.09 7.73 20.87
C ARG A 281 21.21 8.98 20.83
N GLU A 282 21.55 9.97 20.00
CA GLU A 282 20.76 11.17 19.80
C GLU A 282 19.36 10.86 19.23
N VAL A 283 19.27 10.01 18.21
CA VAL A 283 17.99 9.56 17.66
C VAL A 283 17.15 8.85 18.71
N TYR A 284 17.76 7.96 19.50
CA TYR A 284 17.03 7.25 20.56
C TYR A 284 16.54 8.20 21.65
N GLN A 285 17.33 9.21 22.03
CA GLN A 285 16.89 10.23 22.99
C GLN A 285 15.67 11.00 22.45
N LEU A 286 15.66 11.39 21.19
CA LEU A 286 14.50 12.05 20.56
C LEU A 286 13.25 11.15 20.56
N LEU A 287 13.42 9.82 20.40
CA LEU A 287 12.31 8.85 20.50
C LEU A 287 11.78 8.75 21.95
N CYS A 288 12.68 8.83 22.95
CA CYS A 288 12.30 8.87 24.37
C CYS A 288 11.53 10.14 24.70
N ASP A 289 12.04 11.30 24.27
CA ASP A 289 11.42 12.60 24.51
C ASP A 289 10.02 12.69 23.85
N ALA A 290 9.83 12.02 22.71
CA ALA A 290 8.54 11.90 22.05
C ALA A 290 7.60 10.85 22.68
N GLY A 291 8.06 10.08 23.68
CA GLY A 291 7.27 9.05 24.37
C GLY A 291 6.95 7.81 23.51
N ILE A 292 7.72 7.55 22.45
CA ILE A 292 7.48 6.45 21.51
C ILE A 292 8.58 5.38 21.51
N ALA A 293 9.65 5.55 22.26
CA ALA A 293 10.82 4.66 22.29
C ALA A 293 10.47 3.19 22.54
N GLY A 294 9.38 2.91 23.26
CA GLY A 294 8.92 1.54 23.55
C GLY A 294 8.60 0.68 22.32
N ASN A 295 8.41 1.27 21.14
CA ASN A 295 8.20 0.53 19.88
C ASN A 295 9.51 0.32 19.09
N PHE A 296 10.66 0.82 19.57
CA PHE A 296 11.93 0.79 18.85
C PHE A 296 12.94 -0.11 19.57
N VAL A 297 13.72 -0.85 18.76
CA VAL A 297 14.73 -1.80 19.23
C VAL A 297 16.02 -1.57 18.45
N LEU A 298 17.15 -1.45 19.12
CA LEU A 298 18.45 -1.50 18.47
C LEU A 298 18.75 -2.96 18.12
N ASP A 299 18.88 -3.24 16.83
CA ASP A 299 19.08 -4.61 16.32
C ASP A 299 20.28 -4.65 15.37
N PRO A 300 21.46 -5.02 15.86
CA PRO A 300 22.65 -5.09 15.02
C PRO A 300 22.58 -6.15 13.92
N SER A 301 21.62 -7.08 13.97
CA SER A 301 21.44 -8.08 12.93
C SER A 301 20.81 -7.52 11.66
N ILE A 302 20.16 -6.34 11.73
CA ILE A 302 19.67 -5.63 10.56
C ILE A 302 20.86 -4.97 9.85
N THR A 303 21.45 -5.74 8.98
CA THR A 303 22.56 -5.30 8.11
C THR A 303 22.07 -4.98 6.71
N ARG A 304 20.82 -5.31 6.43
CA ARG A 304 20.13 -5.23 5.15
C ARG A 304 19.59 -3.84 4.86
N GLY A 305 19.44 -3.60 3.65
CA GLY A 305 18.82 -2.50 2.94
C GLY A 305 19.27 -2.56 1.50
N LEU A 306 18.77 -1.67 0.69
CA LEU A 306 19.31 -1.48 -0.66
C LEU A 306 20.78 -1.04 -0.54
N ASP A 307 21.59 -1.43 -1.50
CA ASP A 307 23.07 -1.24 -1.46
C ASP A 307 23.49 0.23 -1.30
N TYR A 308 22.58 1.16 -1.52
CA TYR A 308 22.83 2.60 -1.41
C TYR A 308 22.73 3.19 0.01
N TYR A 309 22.29 2.45 1.04
CA TYR A 309 22.24 2.99 2.41
C TYR A 309 23.63 3.16 3.01
N THR A 310 23.86 4.30 3.67
CA THR A 310 25.16 4.72 4.24
C THR A 310 25.16 4.86 5.74
N GLY A 311 24.00 5.16 6.35
CA GLY A 311 23.85 5.50 7.75
C GLY A 311 22.91 4.58 8.53
N ILE A 312 21.95 5.19 9.21
CA ILE A 312 20.89 4.46 9.92
C ILE A 312 20.05 3.65 8.94
N VAL A 313 19.66 2.44 9.35
CA VAL A 313 18.73 1.55 8.62
C VAL A 313 17.70 1.00 9.58
N TYR A 314 16.51 0.71 9.09
CA TYR A 314 15.42 0.22 9.93
C TYR A 314 14.45 -0.67 9.18
N GLU A 315 13.86 -1.60 9.93
CA GLU A 315 12.81 -2.51 9.48
C GLU A 315 11.69 -2.60 10.51
N THR A 316 10.46 -2.75 10.04
CA THR A 316 9.29 -2.84 10.91
C THR A 316 8.63 -4.19 10.80
N PHE A 317 8.37 -4.82 11.93
CA PHE A 317 7.73 -6.12 12.04
C PHE A 317 6.43 -6.02 12.86
N LEU A 318 5.40 -6.74 12.40
CA LEU A 318 4.19 -6.97 13.18
C LEU A 318 4.47 -8.11 14.16
N THR A 319 4.43 -7.82 15.47
CA THR A 319 4.82 -8.81 16.50
C THR A 319 3.88 -10.02 16.54
N ASP A 320 2.62 -9.82 16.17
CA ASP A 320 1.61 -10.89 16.10
C ASP A 320 1.70 -11.72 14.81
N LEU A 321 2.50 -11.29 13.82
CA LEU A 321 2.68 -11.95 12.53
C LEU A 321 4.15 -11.93 12.07
N PRO A 322 5.10 -12.51 12.84
CA PRO A 322 6.53 -12.44 12.51
C PRO A 322 6.88 -13.09 11.16
N GLN A 323 6.11 -14.11 10.75
CA GLN A 323 6.29 -14.81 9.47
C GLN A 323 6.01 -13.93 8.24
N LEU A 324 5.31 -12.81 8.39
CA LEU A 324 5.04 -11.87 7.30
C LEU A 324 6.31 -11.13 6.85
N GLY A 325 7.27 -10.99 7.78
CA GLY A 325 8.49 -10.23 7.57
C GLY A 325 8.27 -8.72 7.66
N SER A 326 9.26 -7.94 7.25
CA SER A 326 9.23 -6.48 7.32
C SER A 326 8.13 -5.89 6.43
N VAL A 327 7.28 -5.05 7.02
CA VAL A 327 6.16 -4.35 6.34
C VAL A 327 6.50 -2.91 5.96
N CYS A 328 7.51 -2.33 6.61
CA CYS A 328 8.05 -1.02 6.30
C CYS A 328 9.56 -1.05 6.55
N SER A 329 10.34 -0.47 5.67
CA SER A 329 11.80 -0.42 5.79
C SER A 329 12.34 0.89 5.21
N GLY A 330 13.56 1.24 5.60
CA GLY A 330 14.20 2.44 5.09
C GLY A 330 15.60 2.63 5.65
N GLY A 331 16.15 3.84 5.40
CA GLY A 331 17.46 4.22 5.89
C GLY A 331 17.98 5.50 5.28
N ARG A 332 19.16 5.90 5.73
CA ARG A 332 19.92 7.06 5.23
C ARG A 332 20.76 6.68 4.02
N TYR A 333 20.74 7.53 3.01
CA TYR A 333 21.50 7.42 1.77
C TYR A 333 22.11 8.79 1.41
N ASP A 334 23.41 8.92 1.49
CA ASP A 334 24.08 10.22 1.28
C ASP A 334 24.69 10.38 -0.11
N ASN A 335 24.91 9.28 -0.84
CA ASN A 335 25.64 9.28 -2.11
C ASN A 335 24.79 8.93 -3.35
N LEU A 336 23.46 8.93 -3.21
CA LEU A 336 22.61 8.48 -4.31
C LEU A 336 22.55 9.50 -5.45
N THR A 337 22.51 10.80 -5.13
CA THR A 337 22.55 11.91 -6.10
C THR A 337 23.90 12.06 -6.78
N GLY A 338 24.99 11.57 -6.18
CA GLY A 338 26.35 11.60 -6.77
C GLY A 338 26.52 10.80 -8.07
N LEU A 339 25.46 10.07 -8.50
CA LEU A 339 25.40 9.48 -9.85
C LEU A 339 25.12 10.51 -10.94
N TYR A 340 24.48 11.62 -10.60
CA TYR A 340 23.90 12.59 -11.54
C TYR A 340 24.51 13.98 -11.39
N MET A 341 25.01 14.34 -10.21
CA MET A 341 25.54 15.66 -9.91
C MET A 341 26.82 15.56 -9.06
N LYS A 342 27.63 16.62 -9.07
CA LYS A 342 28.91 16.66 -8.32
C LYS A 342 28.66 16.81 -6.80
N ASP A 343 27.63 17.56 -6.44
CA ASP A 343 27.27 17.80 -5.04
C ASP A 343 26.50 16.59 -4.50
N THR A 344 26.89 16.13 -3.34
CA THR A 344 26.18 15.06 -2.64
C THR A 344 25.04 15.67 -1.81
N VAL A 345 23.85 15.14 -1.96
CA VAL A 345 22.69 15.52 -1.17
C VAL A 345 22.36 14.39 -0.20
N SER A 346 22.49 14.66 1.10
CA SER A 346 22.13 13.70 2.14
C SER A 346 20.62 13.45 2.12
N GLY A 347 20.21 12.20 2.24
CA GLY A 347 18.81 11.80 2.25
C GLY A 347 18.54 10.68 3.24
N VAL A 348 17.34 10.69 3.79
CA VAL A 348 16.81 9.62 4.64
C VAL A 348 15.35 9.41 4.32
N GLY A 349 14.90 8.17 4.25
CA GLY A 349 13.51 7.88 3.91
C GLY A 349 13.09 6.47 4.28
N ALA A 350 11.79 6.22 4.13
CA ALA A 350 11.18 4.91 4.35
C ALA A 350 10.13 4.58 3.29
N SER A 351 9.87 3.29 3.17
CA SER A 351 8.88 2.72 2.28
C SER A 351 7.96 1.78 3.02
N ILE A 352 6.65 2.03 2.95
CA ILE A 352 5.62 1.10 3.41
C ILE A 352 5.22 0.23 2.21
N GLY A 353 5.41 -1.08 2.33
CA GLY A 353 4.93 -2.05 1.35
C GLY A 353 3.43 -2.28 1.50
N LEU A 354 2.61 -1.52 0.77
CA LEU A 354 1.15 -1.46 0.95
C LEU A 354 0.49 -2.84 0.88
N ASP A 355 0.80 -3.62 -0.15
CA ASP A 355 0.16 -4.93 -0.37
C ASP A 355 0.50 -5.95 0.72
N ARG A 356 1.73 -5.90 1.24
CA ARG A 356 2.15 -6.76 2.35
C ARG A 356 1.50 -6.33 3.65
N LEU A 357 1.48 -5.03 3.93
CA LEU A 357 0.84 -4.50 5.12
C LEU A 357 -0.65 -4.82 5.12
N LEU A 358 -1.36 -4.60 4.00
CA LEU A 358 -2.77 -4.96 3.86
C LEU A 358 -3.02 -6.44 4.17
N ALA A 359 -2.20 -7.35 3.61
CA ALA A 359 -2.32 -8.77 3.90
C ALA A 359 -2.15 -9.09 5.40
N GLY A 360 -1.26 -8.36 6.09
CA GLY A 360 -1.10 -8.46 7.55
C GLY A 360 -2.31 -7.95 8.32
N LEU A 361 -2.82 -6.78 7.94
CA LEU A 361 -3.99 -6.16 8.59
C LEU A 361 -5.27 -7.01 8.43
N GLU A 362 -5.43 -7.66 7.27
CA GLU A 362 -6.52 -8.60 7.02
C GLU A 362 -6.42 -9.85 7.91
N GLN A 363 -5.21 -10.41 8.08
CA GLN A 363 -4.99 -11.57 8.95
C GLN A 363 -5.22 -11.24 10.42
N LEU A 364 -4.90 -10.02 10.84
CA LEU A 364 -5.14 -9.52 12.20
C LEU A 364 -6.58 -9.07 12.44
N GLY A 365 -7.43 -9.04 11.40
CA GLY A 365 -8.81 -8.58 11.52
C GLY A 365 -8.95 -7.06 11.77
N ILE A 366 -7.89 -6.29 11.55
CA ILE A 366 -7.88 -4.82 11.71
C ILE A 366 -8.65 -4.14 10.58
N VAL A 367 -8.58 -4.70 9.37
CA VAL A 367 -9.31 -4.20 8.20
C VAL A 367 -10.44 -5.16 7.88
N SER A 368 -11.69 -4.63 7.82
CA SER A 368 -12.85 -5.41 7.44
C SER A 368 -12.73 -5.94 6.01
N LYS A 369 -13.19 -7.18 5.80
CA LYS A 369 -13.29 -7.76 4.45
C LYS A 369 -14.42 -7.14 3.63
N GLU A 370 -15.39 -6.52 4.30
CA GLU A 370 -16.57 -5.90 3.72
C GLU A 370 -16.39 -4.37 3.73
N ALA A 371 -15.72 -3.84 2.71
CA ALA A 371 -15.53 -2.40 2.56
C ALA A 371 -16.36 -1.86 1.40
N GLY A 372 -17.22 -0.90 1.69
CA GLY A 372 -17.99 -0.13 0.71
C GLY A 372 -17.82 1.37 0.94
N PHE A 373 -17.87 2.16 -0.12
CA PHE A 373 -17.89 3.62 0.01
C PHE A 373 -19.29 4.17 0.27
N ILE A 374 -20.34 3.42 -0.06
CA ILE A 374 -21.74 3.86 -0.01
C ILE A 374 -22.29 3.64 1.39
N ASP A 375 -22.91 4.66 1.96
CA ASP A 375 -23.52 4.60 3.28
C ASP A 375 -24.91 3.97 3.24
N ALA A 376 -25.69 4.23 2.17
CA ALA A 376 -27.02 3.65 1.98
C ALA A 376 -27.41 3.52 0.50
N ILE A 377 -28.27 2.56 0.18
CA ILE A 377 -28.90 2.43 -1.14
C ILE A 377 -30.40 2.72 -1.04
N VAL A 378 -30.92 3.57 -1.91
CA VAL A 378 -32.36 3.78 -2.08
C VAL A 378 -32.89 2.70 -3.01
N PHE A 379 -33.70 1.80 -2.48
CA PHE A 379 -34.33 0.74 -3.25
C PHE A 379 -35.46 1.27 -4.12
N TYR A 380 -35.57 0.73 -5.34
CA TYR A 380 -36.63 1.11 -6.28
C TYR A 380 -37.68 0.03 -6.35
N GLU A 381 -38.78 0.19 -5.57
CA GLU A 381 -39.91 -0.70 -5.60
C GLU A 381 -40.87 -0.38 -6.76
N LYS A 382 -41.54 -1.43 -7.27
CA LYS A 382 -42.53 -1.27 -8.32
C LYS A 382 -43.69 -0.41 -7.83
N GLY A 383 -44.03 0.63 -8.57
CA GLY A 383 -45.08 1.61 -8.22
C GLY A 383 -44.56 2.87 -7.53
N ASN A 384 -43.26 2.91 -7.19
CA ASN A 384 -42.62 4.13 -6.71
C ASN A 384 -42.08 4.98 -7.87
N SER A 385 -41.69 6.23 -7.61
CA SER A 385 -41.16 7.18 -8.58
C SER A 385 -39.65 7.27 -8.49
N ILE A 386 -38.93 7.08 -9.60
CA ILE A 386 -37.47 7.29 -9.65
C ILE A 386 -37.09 8.74 -9.32
N ARG A 387 -37.94 9.71 -9.65
CA ARG A 387 -37.72 11.12 -9.32
C ARG A 387 -37.71 11.34 -7.81
N ARG A 388 -38.66 10.72 -7.07
CA ARG A 388 -38.70 10.79 -5.59
C ARG A 388 -37.47 10.10 -4.96
N ASN A 389 -37.10 8.94 -5.48
CA ASN A 389 -35.91 8.23 -5.01
C ASN A 389 -34.65 9.09 -5.22
N SER A 390 -34.52 9.72 -6.40
CA SER A 390 -33.41 10.62 -6.71
C SER A 390 -33.41 11.87 -5.84
N ALA A 391 -34.58 12.48 -5.59
CA ALA A 391 -34.69 13.65 -4.72
C ALA A 391 -34.29 13.33 -3.26
N ALA A 392 -34.72 12.16 -2.75
CA ALA A 392 -34.31 11.69 -1.42
C ALA A 392 -32.80 11.45 -1.34
N ALA A 393 -32.20 10.83 -2.36
CA ALA A 393 -30.75 10.63 -2.44
C ALA A 393 -30.01 11.98 -2.46
N SER A 394 -30.43 12.92 -3.31
CA SER A 394 -29.82 14.27 -3.39
C SER A 394 -29.93 15.05 -2.07
N TYR A 395 -31.01 14.91 -1.33
CA TYR A 395 -31.11 15.48 0.01
C TYR A 395 -30.09 14.88 0.97
N LEU A 396 -29.95 13.55 0.99
CA LEU A 396 -28.99 12.87 1.85
C LEU A 396 -27.52 13.20 1.47
N GLU A 397 -27.24 13.33 0.19
CA GLU A 397 -25.92 13.77 -0.31
C GLU A 397 -25.55 15.17 0.20
N GLN A 398 -26.51 16.11 0.21
CA GLN A 398 -26.30 17.44 0.81
C GLN A 398 -26.07 17.39 2.32
N CYS A 399 -26.60 16.37 3.00
CA CYS A 399 -26.32 16.09 4.40
C CYS A 399 -24.97 15.39 4.62
N GLY A 400 -24.17 15.16 3.56
CA GLY A 400 -22.87 14.52 3.59
C GLY A 400 -22.92 12.99 3.64
N CYS A 401 -24.03 12.36 3.26
CA CYS A 401 -24.14 10.91 3.12
C CYS A 401 -23.80 10.50 1.68
N ARG A 402 -23.17 9.34 1.51
CA ARG A 402 -22.89 8.74 0.22
C ARG A 402 -23.99 7.74 -0.11
N VAL A 403 -24.85 8.11 -1.04
CA VAL A 403 -26.06 7.35 -1.33
C VAL A 403 -26.12 6.94 -2.80
N GLU A 404 -26.64 5.75 -3.05
CA GLU A 404 -26.87 5.24 -4.39
C GLU A 404 -28.34 4.93 -4.56
N VAL A 405 -28.89 5.21 -5.74
CA VAL A 405 -30.26 4.85 -6.11
C VAL A 405 -30.25 3.64 -7.01
N PHE A 406 -31.01 2.59 -6.67
CA PHE A 406 -31.14 1.46 -7.58
C PHE A 406 -31.90 1.91 -8.85
N PRO A 407 -31.34 1.71 -10.07
CA PRO A 407 -31.80 2.43 -11.26
C PRO A 407 -33.10 1.91 -11.87
N GLU A 408 -33.51 0.66 -11.56
CA GLU A 408 -34.65 -0.03 -12.18
C GLU A 408 -35.56 -0.70 -11.16
N PRO A 409 -36.89 -0.75 -11.39
CA PRO A 409 -37.83 -1.39 -10.45
C PRO A 409 -37.75 -2.93 -10.55
N LYS A 410 -36.62 -3.51 -10.14
CA LYS A 410 -36.42 -4.97 -10.08
C LYS A 410 -37.01 -5.58 -8.81
N LYS A 411 -37.14 -6.92 -8.79
CA LYS A 411 -37.52 -7.63 -7.57
C LYS A 411 -36.59 -7.27 -6.42
N ILE A 412 -37.15 -7.03 -5.25
CA ILE A 412 -36.40 -6.55 -4.09
C ILE A 412 -35.24 -7.50 -3.69
N GLN A 413 -35.39 -8.81 -3.86
CA GLN A 413 -34.35 -9.78 -3.60
C GLN A 413 -33.10 -9.58 -4.49
N GLN A 414 -33.29 -9.10 -5.73
CA GLN A 414 -32.17 -8.79 -6.64
C GLN A 414 -31.45 -7.53 -6.17
N GLN A 415 -32.19 -6.54 -5.66
CA GLN A 415 -31.63 -5.31 -5.12
C GLN A 415 -30.88 -5.58 -3.81
N TYR A 416 -31.39 -6.44 -2.93
CA TYR A 416 -30.66 -6.89 -1.75
C TYR A 416 -29.35 -7.61 -2.12
N GLY A 417 -29.38 -8.55 -3.06
CA GLY A 417 -28.18 -9.24 -3.50
C GLY A 417 -27.15 -8.31 -4.18
N TYR A 418 -27.61 -7.19 -4.76
CA TYR A 418 -26.71 -6.15 -5.28
C TYR A 418 -26.07 -5.37 -4.11
N ALA A 419 -26.86 -4.92 -3.14
CA ALA A 419 -26.38 -4.18 -1.96
C ALA A 419 -25.36 -5.01 -1.16
N GLU A 420 -25.67 -6.29 -0.91
CA GLU A 420 -24.80 -7.24 -0.21
C GLU A 420 -23.45 -7.42 -0.93
N LYS A 421 -23.48 -7.66 -2.26
CA LYS A 421 -22.24 -7.80 -3.06
C LYS A 421 -21.39 -6.53 -3.07
N LYS A 422 -22.01 -5.38 -2.86
CA LYS A 422 -21.36 -4.06 -2.86
C LYS A 422 -20.91 -3.62 -1.46
N GLY A 423 -21.23 -4.40 -0.41
CA GLY A 423 -20.91 -4.07 0.97
C GLY A 423 -21.69 -2.87 1.49
N ILE A 424 -22.96 -2.72 1.10
CA ILE A 424 -23.84 -1.65 1.58
C ILE A 424 -24.72 -2.20 2.70
N ASP A 425 -24.55 -1.66 3.90
CA ASP A 425 -25.26 -2.15 5.08
C ASP A 425 -26.67 -1.57 5.26
N TRP A 426 -26.96 -0.43 4.65
CA TRP A 426 -28.21 0.27 4.83
C TRP A 426 -29.02 0.38 3.54
N GLY A 427 -30.28 -0.04 3.60
CA GLY A 427 -31.26 0.12 2.54
C GLY A 427 -32.36 1.11 2.93
N LEU A 428 -32.69 2.02 2.03
CA LEU A 428 -33.73 3.02 2.21
C LEU A 428 -34.91 2.75 1.27
N PHE A 429 -36.11 2.75 1.82
CA PHE A 429 -37.36 2.65 1.09
C PHE A 429 -38.11 3.96 1.22
N ILE A 430 -38.49 4.56 0.13
CA ILE A 430 -39.33 5.76 0.11
C ILE A 430 -40.78 5.29 0.18
N GLU A 431 -41.52 5.71 1.19
CA GLU A 431 -42.92 5.32 1.35
C GLU A 431 -43.81 5.99 0.27
N PRO A 432 -44.80 5.26 -0.27
CA PRO A 432 -45.71 5.84 -1.27
C PRO A 432 -46.49 7.01 -0.68
N LEU A 433 -46.90 7.94 -1.55
CA LEU A 433 -47.80 8.99 -1.13
C LEU A 433 -49.17 8.39 -0.80
N PRO A 434 -49.95 8.95 0.19
CA PRO A 434 -51.31 8.56 0.43
C PRO A 434 -52.14 8.62 -0.87
N GLU A 435 -53.04 7.64 -1.07
CA GLU A 435 -53.95 7.62 -2.20
C GLU A 435 -54.79 8.91 -2.24
N GLY A 436 -54.69 9.66 -3.36
CA GLY A 436 -55.37 10.93 -3.57
C GLY A 436 -54.50 12.17 -3.71
N SER A 437 -53.19 12.06 -3.52
CA SER A 437 -52.28 13.12 -3.88
C SER A 437 -51.86 12.93 -5.34
N ASP A 438 -52.29 13.87 -6.24
CA ASP A 438 -51.98 13.85 -7.68
C ASP A 438 -50.47 13.79 -7.93
N SER A 439 -50.03 12.63 -8.40
CA SER A 439 -48.65 12.37 -8.74
C SER A 439 -48.16 13.13 -10.00
N ASN A 440 -49.04 13.88 -10.65
CA ASN A 440 -48.78 14.56 -11.96
C ASN A 440 -48.80 16.09 -11.92
N SER A 441 -49.04 16.70 -10.79
CA SER A 441 -48.97 18.18 -10.68
C SER A 441 -47.65 18.61 -10.01
N GLU A 442 -46.53 18.45 -10.70
CA GLU A 442 -45.35 19.25 -10.38
C GLU A 442 -45.51 20.63 -10.98
N PRO A 443 -45.48 21.72 -10.19
CA PRO A 443 -45.47 23.06 -10.76
C PRO A 443 -44.13 23.25 -11.48
N ASP A 444 -44.19 23.53 -12.77
CA ASP A 444 -43.10 24.05 -13.55
C ASP A 444 -42.57 25.32 -12.85
N GLY A 445 -41.35 25.30 -12.34
CA GLY A 445 -40.70 26.49 -11.80
C GLY A 445 -40.47 26.56 -10.28
N VAL A 446 -40.64 25.45 -9.50
CA VAL A 446 -40.26 25.45 -8.07
C VAL A 446 -38.74 25.51 -7.95
N SER A 447 -38.22 26.48 -7.18
CA SER A 447 -36.78 26.60 -6.94
C SER A 447 -36.27 25.29 -6.28
N VAL A 448 -35.06 24.84 -6.66
CA VAL A 448 -34.39 23.62 -6.13
C VAL A 448 -34.41 23.61 -4.59
N SER A 449 -34.31 24.77 -3.95
CA SER A 449 -34.35 24.94 -2.48
C SER A 449 -35.69 24.51 -1.86
N LEU A 450 -36.83 24.80 -2.51
CA LEU A 450 -38.15 24.46 -1.99
C LEU A 450 -38.47 22.97 -2.17
N ALA A 451 -38.02 22.38 -3.28
CA ALA A 451 -38.14 20.94 -3.53
C ALA A 451 -37.35 20.10 -2.49
N LEU A 452 -36.17 20.57 -2.10
CA LEU A 452 -35.32 19.90 -1.09
C LEU A 452 -35.86 20.05 0.34
N GLN A 453 -36.47 21.21 0.69
CA GLN A 453 -37.14 21.37 2.00
C GLN A 453 -38.31 20.40 2.16
N ASN A 454 -39.07 20.16 1.11
CA ASN A 454 -40.15 19.17 1.13
C ASN A 454 -39.65 17.73 1.25
N CYS A 455 -38.41 17.43 0.83
CA CYS A 455 -37.82 16.10 1.00
C CYS A 455 -37.48 15.77 2.46
N ALA A 456 -37.13 16.75 3.30
CA ALA A 456 -36.77 16.53 4.69
C ALA A 456 -37.86 15.80 5.49
N GLU A 457 -39.12 16.12 5.25
CA GLU A 457 -40.30 15.54 5.91
C GLU A 457 -40.85 14.28 5.20
N MET A 458 -40.11 13.73 4.23
CA MET A 458 -40.54 12.53 3.51
C MET A 458 -40.44 11.31 4.43
N PRO A 459 -41.56 10.56 4.61
CA PRO A 459 -41.54 9.34 5.40
C PRO A 459 -40.77 8.26 4.63
N VAL A 460 -39.86 7.59 5.36
CA VAL A 460 -38.98 6.57 4.82
C VAL A 460 -38.86 5.41 5.80
N ARG A 461 -38.54 4.26 5.24
CA ARG A 461 -38.18 3.06 5.99
C ARG A 461 -36.70 2.76 5.78
N LEU A 462 -35.92 2.88 6.84
CA LEU A 462 -34.50 2.57 6.86
C LEU A 462 -34.31 1.14 7.39
N LYS A 463 -33.60 0.32 6.62
CA LYS A 463 -33.33 -1.09 6.95
C LYS A 463 -31.85 -1.34 7.07
N HIS A 464 -31.40 -1.87 8.19
CA HIS A 464 -30.07 -2.43 8.35
C HIS A 464 -30.05 -3.85 7.78
N LEU A 465 -29.34 -4.04 6.66
CA LEU A 465 -29.40 -5.28 5.88
C LEU A 465 -28.81 -6.50 6.61
N PRO A 466 -27.66 -6.39 7.32
CA PRO A 466 -27.08 -7.50 8.06
C PRO A 466 -27.99 -8.00 9.21
N SER A 467 -28.52 -7.10 10.05
CA SER A 467 -29.39 -7.47 11.18
C SER A 467 -30.85 -7.62 10.80
N ARG A 468 -31.26 -7.19 9.60
CA ARG A 468 -32.64 -7.15 9.10
C ARG A 468 -33.58 -6.27 9.93
N THR A 469 -33.07 -5.39 10.78
CA THR A 469 -33.87 -4.44 11.55
C THR A 469 -34.34 -3.31 10.66
N GLU A 470 -35.58 -2.88 10.87
CA GLU A 470 -36.23 -1.79 10.13
C GLU A 470 -36.68 -0.69 11.08
N THR A 471 -36.56 0.56 10.66
CA THR A 471 -36.99 1.73 11.41
C THR A 471 -37.73 2.68 10.48
N HIS A 472 -38.90 3.15 10.87
CA HIS A 472 -39.67 4.18 10.18
C HIS A 472 -39.29 5.54 10.75
N LEU A 473 -38.89 6.46 9.90
CA LEU A 473 -38.40 7.80 10.27
C LEU A 473 -38.65 8.80 9.15
N LEU A 474 -38.36 10.06 9.41
CA LEU A 474 -38.33 11.08 8.38
C LEU A 474 -36.96 11.13 7.72
N LEU A 475 -36.91 11.50 6.44
CA LEU A 475 -35.66 11.53 5.69
C LEU A 475 -34.57 12.40 6.35
N LYS A 476 -34.96 13.49 7.02
CA LYS A 476 -34.04 14.35 7.79
C LYS A 476 -33.30 13.65 8.92
N ASP A 477 -33.87 12.57 9.47
CA ASP A 477 -33.30 11.83 10.61
C ASP A 477 -32.37 10.68 10.17
N VAL A 478 -32.39 10.31 8.88
CA VAL A 478 -31.56 9.26 8.30
C VAL A 478 -30.06 9.51 8.48
N PRO A 479 -29.51 10.72 8.25
CA PRO A 479 -28.07 10.97 8.40
C PRO A 479 -27.53 10.64 9.80
N ALA A 480 -28.31 10.90 10.85
CA ALA A 480 -27.93 10.60 12.22
C ALA A 480 -27.87 9.08 12.46
N SER A 481 -28.82 8.33 11.91
CA SER A 481 -28.89 6.87 12.00
C SER A 481 -27.73 6.19 11.26
N LEU A 482 -27.34 6.70 10.07
CA LEU A 482 -26.21 6.18 9.29
C LEU A 482 -24.87 6.41 9.99
N LYS A 483 -24.68 7.54 10.67
CA LYS A 483 -23.44 7.87 11.39
C LYS A 483 -23.31 7.10 12.72
N GLY A 484 -24.40 6.78 13.39
CA GLY A 484 -24.41 6.02 14.65
C GLY A 484 -24.05 4.55 14.51
N GLY A 485 -24.14 3.98 13.32
CA GLY A 485 -23.80 2.58 13.01
C GLY A 485 -22.33 2.33 12.67
N LYS A 486 -21.52 3.38 12.48
CA LYS A 486 -20.05 3.27 12.24
C LYS A 486 -19.31 3.42 13.57
N LYS A 487 -19.19 2.33 14.33
CA LYS A 487 -18.25 2.20 15.44
C LYS A 487 -17.11 1.29 15.08
#